data_71b3340b1cc941a19275f2e99595accc
#
_entry.id   71b3340b1cc941a19275f2e99595accc
#
_cell.length_a   1.000
_cell.length_b   1.000
_cell.length_c   1.000
_cell.angle_alpha   90.00
_cell.angle_beta   90.00
_cell.angle_gamma   90.00
#
_symmetry.space_group_name_H-M   'P 1'
#
loop_
_entity.id
_entity.type
_entity.pdbx_description
1 polymer ?
#
loop_
_entity_poly.entity_id
_entity_poly.type
_entity_poly.pdbx_seq_one_letter_code
_entity_poly.pdbx_strand_id
1 'polypeptide(L)'
;MPRPIDIAIVNGYVLPMGGAAEIPNGVVTILDDRISGVGPAGSIDLSNARKIIDATNCAVMPGFANSHTHVASNLLLRGLLEDVHLFEWLQ
;
A
#
# COMPACT_ATOMS: atom_id res chain seq x y z
N MET A 1 -16.24 8.84 -19.54
CA MET A 1 -15.13 9.63 -18.97
C MET A 1 -14.39 8.82 -17.94
N PRO A 2 -13.09 8.71 -18.02
CA PRO A 2 -12.34 8.06 -16.95
C PRO A 2 -12.46 8.87 -15.67
N ARG A 3 -12.49 8.16 -14.53
CA ARG A 3 -12.53 8.82 -13.23
C ARG A 3 -11.18 9.45 -12.93
N PRO A 4 -11.13 10.59 -12.22
CA PRO A 4 -9.86 11.13 -11.78
C PRO A 4 -9.17 10.18 -10.81
N ILE A 5 -7.84 10.14 -10.88
CA ILE A 5 -7.01 9.31 -10.02
C ILE A 5 -5.88 10.19 -9.50
N ASP A 6 -5.72 10.26 -8.19
CA ASP A 6 -4.60 11.00 -7.62
C ASP A 6 -3.31 10.19 -7.71
N ILE A 7 -3.37 8.93 -7.32
CA ILE A 7 -2.21 8.04 -7.33
C ILE A 7 -2.64 6.69 -7.93
N ALA A 8 -1.82 6.20 -8.86
CA ALA A 8 -1.94 4.82 -9.35
C ALA A 8 -0.66 4.07 -8.98
N ILE A 9 -0.81 2.94 -8.29
CA ILE A 9 0.28 2.04 -7.96
C ILE A 9 0.22 0.89 -8.94
N VAL A 10 1.26 0.71 -9.73
CA VAL A 10 1.26 -0.23 -10.84
C VAL A 10 2.37 -1.27 -10.72
N ASN A 11 2.23 -2.36 -11.44
CA ASN A 11 3.22 -3.44 -11.54
C ASN A 11 3.48 -4.17 -10.21
N GLY A 12 2.61 -4.02 -9.23
CA GLY A 12 2.80 -4.64 -7.93
C GLY A 12 2.13 -6.01 -7.82
N TYR A 13 2.61 -6.81 -6.89
CA TYR A 13 1.92 -8.02 -6.47
C TYR A 13 0.90 -7.60 -5.41
N VAL A 14 -0.36 -7.57 -5.79
CA VAL A 14 -1.41 -7.00 -4.93
C VAL A 14 -2.00 -8.09 -4.06
N LEU A 15 -2.02 -7.84 -2.76
CA LEU A 15 -2.60 -8.71 -1.73
C LEU A 15 -3.78 -7.97 -1.10
N PRO A 16 -5.01 -8.08 -1.67
CA PRO A 16 -6.13 -7.29 -1.16
C PRO A 16 -6.57 -7.68 0.24
N MET A 17 -6.26 -8.89 0.67
CA MET A 17 -6.68 -9.45 1.97
C MET A 17 -8.19 -9.66 2.05
N GLY A 18 -8.70 -10.04 3.22
CA GLY A 18 -10.13 -10.22 3.42
C GLY A 18 -10.77 -11.31 2.57
N GLY A 19 -9.99 -12.32 2.15
CA GLY A 19 -10.50 -13.41 1.33
C GLY A 19 -10.49 -13.15 -0.17
N ALA A 20 -10.05 -11.97 -0.60
CA ALA A 20 -9.93 -11.66 -2.03
C ALA A 20 -8.70 -12.35 -2.63
N ALA A 21 -8.78 -12.67 -3.92
CA ALA A 21 -7.68 -13.33 -4.62
C ALA A 21 -6.49 -12.39 -4.79
N GLU A 22 -5.29 -12.95 -4.74
CA GLU A 22 -4.05 -12.22 -5.03
C GLU A 22 -3.99 -11.84 -6.51
N ILE A 23 -3.36 -10.71 -6.81
CA ILE A 23 -3.21 -10.21 -8.18
C ILE A 23 -1.71 -10.05 -8.46
N PRO A 24 -1.07 -11.00 -9.16
CA PRO A 24 0.38 -11.00 -9.35
C PRO A 24 0.93 -9.77 -10.06
N ASN A 25 0.17 -9.20 -10.98
CA ASN A 25 0.53 -7.94 -11.64
C ASN A 25 -0.71 -7.06 -11.60
N GLY A 26 -0.79 -6.23 -10.59
CA GLY A 26 -2.00 -5.48 -10.32
C GLY A 26 -1.81 -3.99 -10.31
N VAL A 27 -2.93 -3.30 -10.19
CA VAL A 27 -2.99 -1.86 -10.07
C VAL A 27 -3.93 -1.50 -8.93
N VAL A 28 -3.52 -0.50 -8.15
CA VAL A 28 -4.34 0.09 -7.09
C VAL A 28 -4.41 1.58 -7.36
N THR A 29 -5.62 2.12 -7.37
CA THR A 29 -5.83 3.55 -7.60
C THR A 29 -6.38 4.21 -6.35
N ILE A 30 -5.98 5.45 -6.13
CA ILE A 30 -6.35 6.23 -4.95
C ILE A 30 -6.89 7.56 -5.43
N LEU A 31 -8.03 7.95 -4.89
CA LEU A 31 -8.62 9.27 -5.09
C LEU A 31 -8.94 9.86 -3.71
N ASP A 32 -8.40 11.05 -3.45
CA ASP A 32 -8.46 11.69 -2.13
C ASP A 32 -7.87 10.75 -1.07
N ASP A 33 -8.64 10.36 -0.08
CA ASP A 33 -8.19 9.49 1.00
C ASP A 33 -8.71 8.05 0.86
N ARG A 34 -9.21 7.67 -0.32
CA ARG A 34 -9.87 6.40 -0.54
C ARG A 34 -9.23 5.60 -1.66
N ILE A 35 -9.26 4.29 -1.53
CA ILE A 35 -8.92 3.41 -2.64
C ILE A 35 -10.09 3.42 -3.60
N SER A 36 -9.84 3.84 -4.84
CA SER A 36 -10.90 3.95 -5.85
C SER A 36 -10.97 2.75 -6.77
N GLY A 37 -9.93 1.93 -6.85
CA GLY A 37 -9.96 0.74 -7.68
C GLY A 37 -8.81 -0.21 -7.38
N VAL A 38 -9.03 -1.48 -7.60
CA VAL A 38 -8.04 -2.54 -7.49
C VAL A 38 -8.35 -3.56 -8.59
N GLY A 39 -7.35 -3.97 -9.33
CA GLY A 39 -7.55 -4.98 -10.35
C GLY A 39 -6.27 -5.38 -11.05
N PRO A 40 -6.38 -6.29 -12.04
CA PRO A 40 -5.24 -6.66 -12.85
C PRO A 40 -4.72 -5.49 -13.68
N ALA A 41 -3.46 -5.57 -14.10
CA ALA A 41 -2.87 -4.59 -14.99
C ALA A 41 -3.73 -4.46 -16.26
N GLY A 42 -3.96 -3.22 -16.68
CA GLY A 42 -4.79 -2.94 -17.86
C GLY A 42 -6.28 -2.93 -17.62
N SER A 43 -6.75 -3.25 -16.41
CA SER A 43 -8.19 -3.25 -16.11
C SER A 43 -8.74 -1.87 -15.77
N ILE A 44 -7.88 -0.90 -15.49
CA ILE A 44 -8.26 0.46 -15.09
C ILE A 44 -7.57 1.44 -16.03
N ASP A 45 -8.32 2.44 -16.50
CA ASP A 45 -7.77 3.51 -17.32
C ASP A 45 -7.00 4.48 -16.43
N LEU A 46 -5.70 4.57 -16.66
CA LEU A 46 -4.80 5.40 -15.87
C LEU A 46 -4.46 6.73 -16.55
N SER A 47 -5.13 7.08 -17.66
CA SER A 47 -4.80 8.28 -18.41
C SER A 47 -4.96 9.57 -17.59
N ASN A 48 -5.81 9.55 -16.56
CA ASN A 48 -6.04 10.70 -15.69
C ASN A 48 -5.27 10.64 -14.37
N ALA A 49 -4.35 9.67 -14.22
CA ALA A 49 -3.58 9.57 -12.98
C ALA A 49 -2.62 10.74 -12.86
N ARG A 50 -2.64 11.41 -11.71
CA ARG A 50 -1.74 12.53 -11.44
C ARG A 50 -0.33 12.05 -11.09
N LYS A 51 -0.24 10.92 -10.40
CA LYS A 51 1.02 10.33 -10.00
C LYS A 51 0.95 8.83 -10.20
N ILE A 52 2.02 8.25 -10.73
CA ILE A 52 2.15 6.80 -10.88
C ILE A 52 3.34 6.33 -10.06
N ILE A 53 3.10 5.33 -9.21
CA ILE A 53 4.14 4.70 -8.43
C ILE A 53 4.38 3.31 -9.01
N ASP A 54 5.63 3.04 -9.39
CA ASP A 54 6.03 1.74 -9.91
C ASP A 54 6.39 0.83 -8.73
N ALA A 55 5.60 -0.22 -8.56
CA ALA A 55 5.80 -1.20 -7.48
C ALA A 55 6.37 -2.52 -8.00
N THR A 56 7.16 -2.47 -9.07
CA THR A 56 7.84 -3.65 -9.60
C THR A 56 8.66 -4.32 -8.48
N ASN A 57 8.49 -5.63 -8.34
CA ASN A 57 9.12 -6.43 -7.29
C ASN A 57 8.68 -6.08 -5.85
N CYS A 58 7.55 -5.41 -5.72
CA CYS A 58 7.00 -5.06 -4.41
C CYS A 58 5.65 -5.73 -4.21
N ALA A 59 5.32 -5.98 -2.94
CA ALA A 59 3.97 -6.37 -2.56
C ALA A 59 3.20 -5.10 -2.20
N VAL A 60 1.95 -5.05 -2.66
CA VAL A 60 1.04 -3.95 -2.36
C VAL A 60 -0.10 -4.52 -1.52
N MET A 61 -0.25 -4.02 -0.30
CA MET A 61 -1.24 -4.55 0.63
C MET A 61 -1.82 -3.43 1.47
N PRO A 62 -3.00 -3.66 2.10
CA PRO A 62 -3.54 -2.68 3.03
C PRO A 62 -2.60 -2.45 4.20
N GLY A 63 -2.66 -1.26 4.79
CA GLY A 63 -1.94 -0.98 6.02
C GLY A 63 -2.40 -1.92 7.14
N PHE A 64 -1.49 -2.22 8.06
CA PHE A 64 -1.81 -3.15 9.13
C PHE A 64 -2.79 -2.52 10.12
N ALA A 65 -3.80 -3.31 10.50
CA ALA A 65 -4.64 -3.00 11.64
C ALA A 65 -4.03 -3.70 12.85
N ASN A 66 -3.50 -2.95 13.81
CA ASN A 66 -2.81 -3.50 14.95
C ASN A 66 -3.61 -3.22 16.23
N SER A 67 -4.22 -4.25 16.80
CA SER A 67 -5.04 -4.13 18.00
C SER A 67 -4.21 -4.07 19.29
N HIS A 68 -2.91 -4.32 19.21
CA HIS A 68 -1.98 -4.19 20.33
C HIS A 68 -0.76 -3.42 19.84
N THR A 69 -0.64 -2.16 20.22
CA THR A 69 0.37 -1.29 19.67
C THR A 69 0.98 -0.36 20.70
N HIS A 70 2.27 -0.08 20.53
CA HIS A 70 2.99 0.97 21.23
C HIS A 70 3.15 2.11 20.22
N VAL A 71 2.14 2.98 20.15
CA VAL A 71 2.01 3.95 19.07
C VAL A 71 3.26 4.80 18.86
N ALA A 72 3.84 5.32 19.94
CA ALA A 72 5.05 6.14 19.81
C ALA A 72 6.20 5.36 19.19
N SER A 73 6.40 4.11 19.63
CA SER A 73 7.46 3.26 19.08
C SER A 73 7.21 2.92 17.63
N ASN A 74 5.97 2.60 17.28
CA ASN A 74 5.66 2.17 15.91
C ASN A 74 5.71 3.32 14.93
N LEU A 75 5.23 4.51 15.32
CA LEU A 75 5.12 5.64 14.41
C LEU A 75 6.36 6.51 14.36
N LEU A 76 7.06 6.66 15.49
CA LEU A 76 8.19 7.59 15.59
C LEU A 76 9.54 6.92 15.47
N LEU A 77 9.67 5.70 15.96
CA LEU A 77 10.96 5.03 16.08
C LEU A 77 11.20 3.96 15.05
N ARG A 78 10.14 3.51 14.40
CA ARG A 78 10.26 2.51 13.35
C ARG A 78 11.11 3.06 12.22
N GLY A 79 11.98 2.28 11.68
CA GLY A 79 12.92 2.75 10.66
C GLY A 79 14.18 3.39 11.24
N LEU A 80 14.09 3.98 12.43
CA LEU A 80 15.28 4.47 13.12
C LEU A 80 15.91 3.39 13.98
N LEU A 81 15.10 2.48 14.51
CA LEU A 81 15.54 1.47 15.47
C LEU A 81 15.26 0.03 14.99
N GLU A 82 15.10 -0.18 13.70
CA GLU A 82 14.69 -1.48 13.17
C GLU A 82 15.69 -2.60 13.47
N ASP A 83 16.97 -2.28 13.58
CA ASP A 83 18.01 -3.25 13.89
C ASP A 83 18.37 -3.31 15.36
N VAL A 84 17.63 -2.60 16.22
CA VAL A 84 17.90 -2.53 17.64
C VAL A 84 17.19 -3.66 18.36
N HIS A 85 17.85 -4.23 19.36
CA HIS A 85 17.27 -5.29 20.17
C HIS A 85 15.96 -4.81 20.82
N LEU A 86 15.00 -5.72 20.96
CA LEU A 86 13.66 -5.39 21.46
C LEU A 86 13.67 -4.60 22.78
N PHE A 87 14.48 -5.01 23.75
CA PHE A 87 14.51 -4.31 25.04
C PHE A 87 15.08 -2.92 24.95
N GLU A 88 16.05 -2.69 24.07
CA GLU A 88 16.57 -1.35 23.81
C GLU A 88 15.51 -0.51 23.10
N TRP A 89 14.81 -1.12 22.16
CA TRP A 89 13.79 -0.45 21.37
C TRP A 89 12.63 0.03 22.23
N LEU A 90 12.26 -0.71 23.27
CA LEU A 90 11.13 -0.36 24.16
C LEU A 90 11.49 0.67 25.24
N GLN A 91 12.75 0.95 25.44
CA GLN A 91 13.18 1.99 26.35
C GLN A 91 12.99 3.37 25.74
#